data_81345d568c5281ddcef11740710ef85d
#
_entry.id   81345d568c5281ddcef11740710ef85d
#
_cell.length_a   1.000
_cell.length_b   1.000
_cell.length_c   1.000
_cell.angle_alpha   90.00
_cell.angle_beta   90.00
_cell.angle_gamma   90.00
#
_symmetry.space_group_name_H-M   'P 1'
#
loop_
_entity.id
_entity.type
_entity.pdbx_description
1 polymer ?
#
loop_
_entity_poly.entity_id
_entity_poly.type
_entity_poly.pdbx_seq_one_letter_code
_entity_poly.pdbx_strand_id
1 'polypeptide(L)'
;IACCLVGSEMCIRDSVKGPDFPTGGILVEPADSIREAYATGRGGFRVRARWSVEKEKGGAWQVVVTEIPYQVQKSRLIERMADMLQAKKLPFLADIRDESAEDLRIVLEPKSRRLEPEVVMESLFKLTDLETRVPLNLNVLDSHGRPGVMSLREALNAWLAHRREVLVRRSSFRLGKIASRLEVLEGYLVVYLNLDEVIAIIREAENPRARLMERFELTETQANAILDMRLRSLRRLEEMALKTERKQLIAEQEELTALVCDETLQWQRITGEIRD
;
A
#
# COMPACT_ATOMS: atom_id res chain seq x y z
N ILE A 1 -3.63 16.05 -0.54
CA ILE A 1 -3.34 15.32 0.72
C ILE A 1 -1.83 15.17 0.88
N ALA A 2 -1.08 14.65 -0.12
CA ALA A 2 0.37 14.46 -0.01
C ALA A 2 1.11 15.78 0.32
N CYS A 3 0.73 16.88 -0.30
CA CYS A 3 1.33 18.19 -0.04
C CYS A 3 1.00 18.71 1.38
N CYS A 4 -0.19 18.41 1.93
CA CYS A 4 -0.56 18.78 3.29
C CYS A 4 0.10 17.88 4.35
N LEU A 5 0.26 16.58 4.10
CA LEU A 5 0.91 15.65 5.04
C LEU A 5 2.38 15.98 5.27
N VAL A 6 3.05 16.55 4.28
CA VAL A 6 4.48 16.91 4.33
C VAL A 6 4.72 18.36 4.81
N GLY A 7 3.70 19.23 4.74
CA GLY A 7 3.86 20.67 4.89
C GLY A 7 4.10 21.17 6.31
N SER A 8 3.43 20.63 7.33
CA SER A 8 3.59 21.07 8.72
C SER A 8 3.15 20.01 9.71
N GLU A 9 3.68 20.04 10.93
CA GLU A 9 3.20 19.22 12.06
C GLU A 9 1.72 19.41 12.34
N MET A 10 1.20 20.61 12.06
CA MET A 10 -0.20 20.95 12.22
C MET A 10 -1.10 20.13 11.26
N CYS A 11 -0.70 19.96 10.00
CA CYS A 11 -1.45 19.16 9.03
C CYS A 11 -1.51 17.67 9.41
N ILE A 12 -0.41 17.11 9.91
CA ILE A 12 -0.38 15.71 10.40
C ILE A 12 -1.31 15.58 11.60
N ARG A 13 -1.23 16.50 12.57
CA ARG A 13 -2.05 16.52 13.76
C ARG A 13 -3.55 16.56 13.47
N ASP A 14 -3.95 17.34 12.46
CA ASP A 14 -5.38 17.51 12.13
C ASP A 14 -5.92 16.33 11.30
N SER A 15 -5.06 15.65 10.55
CA SER A 15 -5.43 14.52 9.68
C SER A 15 -5.30 13.16 10.35
N VAL A 16 -4.27 12.95 11.19
CA VAL A 16 -3.99 11.68 11.86
C VAL A 16 -4.34 11.77 13.35
N LYS A 17 -5.58 11.40 13.69
CA LYS A 17 -6.09 11.48 15.06
C LYS A 17 -5.58 10.37 15.99
N GLY A 18 -5.13 9.27 15.44
CA GLY A 18 -4.64 8.10 16.17
C GLY A 18 -4.46 6.89 15.26
N PRO A 19 -3.94 5.79 15.76
CA PRO A 19 -3.84 4.55 15.00
C PRO A 19 -5.21 3.89 14.84
N ASP A 20 -5.42 3.24 13.69
CA ASP A 20 -6.53 2.34 13.42
C ASP A 20 -6.09 0.89 13.61
N PHE A 21 -6.96 0.07 14.19
CA PHE A 21 -6.69 -1.34 14.41
C PHE A 21 -7.65 -2.24 13.62
N PRO A 22 -7.16 -3.36 13.05
CA PRO A 22 -8.00 -4.26 12.23
C PRO A 22 -9.18 -4.87 12.99
N THR A 23 -9.05 -5.02 14.31
CA THR A 23 -10.09 -5.58 15.18
C THR A 23 -10.98 -4.51 15.81
N GLY A 24 -10.82 -3.25 15.40
CA GLY A 24 -11.55 -2.12 15.98
C GLY A 24 -11.10 -1.78 17.40
N GLY A 25 -12.06 -1.46 18.26
CA GLY A 25 -11.83 -1.00 19.62
C GLY A 25 -11.88 0.53 19.76
N ILE A 26 -11.74 1.00 20.99
CA ILE A 26 -11.80 2.42 21.32
C ILE A 26 -10.43 2.86 21.86
N LEU A 27 -9.85 3.87 21.19
CA LEU A 27 -8.61 4.49 21.65
C LEU A 27 -8.92 5.46 22.81
N VAL A 28 -8.31 5.21 23.98
CA VAL A 28 -8.58 5.96 25.23
C VAL A 28 -7.37 6.81 25.64
N GLU A 29 -6.36 6.90 24.81
CA GLU A 29 -5.17 7.70 25.10
C GLU A 29 -5.44 9.20 24.93
N PRO A 30 -4.92 10.08 25.82
CA PRO A 30 -5.03 11.53 25.65
C PRO A 30 -4.37 12.00 24.34
N ALA A 31 -4.97 13.01 23.70
CA ALA A 31 -4.46 13.53 22.42
C ALA A 31 -3.01 14.04 22.50
N ASP A 32 -2.60 14.56 23.64
CA ASP A 32 -1.22 15.03 23.84
C ASP A 32 -0.20 13.86 23.89
N SER A 33 -0.59 12.76 24.53
CA SER A 33 0.23 11.54 24.56
C SER A 33 0.37 10.92 23.16
N ILE A 34 -0.71 10.93 22.36
CA ILE A 34 -0.66 10.47 20.96
C ILE A 34 0.29 11.35 20.13
N ARG A 35 0.22 12.67 20.31
CA ARG A 35 1.12 13.61 19.60
C ARG A 35 2.58 13.38 19.97
N GLU A 36 2.86 13.23 21.26
CA GLU A 36 4.22 12.97 21.74
C GLU A 36 4.75 11.63 21.19
N ALA A 37 3.91 10.58 21.19
CA ALA A 37 4.27 9.29 20.61
C ALA A 37 4.61 9.38 19.13
N TYR A 38 3.85 10.14 18.34
CA TYR A 38 4.13 10.36 16.92
C TYR A 38 5.33 11.28 16.67
N ALA A 39 5.57 12.26 17.54
CA ALA A 39 6.73 13.15 17.43
C ALA A 39 8.04 12.45 17.79
N THR A 40 8.02 11.55 18.76
CA THR A 40 9.23 10.84 19.23
C THR A 40 9.43 9.49 18.53
N GLY A 41 8.39 8.96 17.84
CA GLY A 41 8.40 7.62 17.26
C GLY A 41 8.32 6.50 18.30
N ARG A 42 8.08 6.84 19.58
CA ARG A 42 7.96 5.88 20.68
C ARG A 42 6.79 6.26 21.59
N GLY A 43 6.05 5.26 22.01
CA GLY A 43 4.92 5.48 22.92
C GLY A 43 4.10 4.23 23.12
N GLY A 44 2.85 4.39 23.53
CA GLY A 44 1.91 3.29 23.63
C GLY A 44 0.50 3.83 23.73
N PHE A 45 -0.42 3.10 23.16
CA PHE A 45 -1.82 3.48 23.07
C PHE A 45 -2.67 2.52 23.86
N ARG A 46 -3.55 3.04 24.71
CA ARG A 46 -4.54 2.23 25.40
C ARG A 46 -5.76 2.04 24.53
N VAL A 47 -6.08 0.79 24.27
CA VAL A 47 -7.21 0.37 23.43
C VAL A 47 -8.17 -0.43 24.29
N ARG A 48 -9.42 -0.03 24.31
CA ARG A 48 -10.53 -0.70 24.99
C ARG A 48 -11.41 -1.43 24.02
N ALA A 49 -12.01 -2.51 24.51
CA ALA A 49 -13.09 -3.19 23.81
C ALA A 49 -14.27 -2.25 23.57
N ARG A 50 -14.93 -2.39 22.41
CA ARG A 50 -16.21 -1.72 22.17
C ARG A 50 -17.34 -2.58 22.73
N TRP A 51 -18.28 -1.93 23.41
CA TRP A 51 -19.38 -2.60 24.05
C TRP A 51 -20.68 -1.79 23.96
N SER A 52 -21.80 -2.47 24.17
CA SER A 52 -23.12 -1.88 24.25
C SER A 52 -23.94 -2.55 25.34
N VAL A 53 -25.01 -1.87 25.76
CA VAL A 53 -25.94 -2.42 26.74
C VAL A 53 -27.21 -2.84 26.04
N GLU A 54 -27.58 -4.11 26.18
CA GLU A 54 -28.85 -4.64 25.75
C GLU A 54 -29.79 -4.82 26.95
N LYS A 55 -31.01 -4.31 26.81
CA LYS A 55 -32.06 -4.46 27.83
C LYS A 55 -32.95 -5.63 27.49
N GLU A 56 -33.13 -6.54 28.46
CA GLU A 56 -34.01 -7.68 28.33
C GLU A 56 -35.43 -7.38 28.83
N LYS A 57 -36.35 -8.29 28.47
CA LYS A 57 -37.72 -8.23 28.96
C LYS A 57 -37.73 -8.42 30.49
N GLY A 58 -38.31 -7.45 31.22
CA GLY A 58 -38.36 -7.48 32.68
C GLY A 58 -37.33 -6.61 33.39
N GLY A 59 -36.62 -5.73 32.70
CA GLY A 59 -35.72 -4.75 33.27
C GLY A 59 -34.33 -5.31 33.64
N ALA A 60 -34.01 -6.52 33.20
CA ALA A 60 -32.66 -7.03 33.20
C ALA A 60 -31.85 -6.38 32.07
N TRP A 61 -30.55 -6.32 32.22
CA TRP A 61 -29.64 -5.82 31.21
C TRP A 61 -28.41 -6.71 31.13
N GLN A 62 -27.80 -6.71 29.98
CA GLN A 62 -26.53 -7.40 29.70
C GLN A 62 -25.59 -6.48 28.94
N VAL A 63 -24.30 -6.70 29.10
CA VAL A 63 -23.27 -6.03 28.29
C VAL A 63 -22.88 -6.95 27.15
N VAL A 64 -22.86 -6.41 25.97
CA VAL A 64 -22.41 -7.10 24.76
C VAL A 64 -21.13 -6.45 24.27
N VAL A 65 -20.04 -7.21 24.25
CA VAL A 65 -18.77 -6.78 23.67
C VAL A 65 -18.76 -7.17 22.21
N THR A 66 -18.59 -6.17 21.34
CA THR A 66 -18.63 -6.32 19.87
C THR A 66 -17.26 -6.23 19.22
N GLU A 67 -16.29 -5.58 19.88
CA GLU A 67 -14.91 -5.49 19.39
C GLU A 67 -13.94 -5.69 20.55
N ILE A 68 -12.85 -6.40 20.33
CA ILE A 68 -11.79 -6.61 21.32
C ILE A 68 -10.50 -5.93 20.88
N PRO A 69 -9.61 -5.54 21.82
CA PRO A 69 -8.35 -4.90 21.48
C PRO A 69 -7.49 -5.75 20.57
N TYR A 70 -6.69 -5.08 19.74
CA TYR A 70 -5.76 -5.73 18.80
C TYR A 70 -4.79 -6.67 19.53
N GLN A 71 -4.50 -7.81 18.91
CA GLN A 71 -3.66 -8.91 19.42
C GLN A 71 -4.25 -9.68 20.63
N VAL A 72 -5.45 -9.38 21.09
CA VAL A 72 -6.13 -10.18 22.12
C VAL A 72 -6.82 -11.37 21.47
N GLN A 73 -6.47 -12.57 21.91
CA GLN A 73 -7.13 -13.80 21.46
C GLN A 73 -8.45 -14.00 22.22
N LYS A 74 -9.58 -14.05 21.51
CA LYS A 74 -10.91 -14.21 22.08
C LYS A 74 -11.01 -15.39 23.06
N SER A 75 -10.54 -16.57 22.63
CA SER A 75 -10.61 -17.79 23.46
C SER A 75 -9.90 -17.63 24.79
N ARG A 76 -8.66 -17.11 24.76
CA ARG A 76 -7.89 -16.86 26.00
C ARG A 76 -8.51 -15.80 26.89
N LEU A 77 -9.12 -14.77 26.31
CA LEU A 77 -9.82 -13.75 27.06
C LEU A 77 -10.99 -14.35 27.83
N ILE A 78 -11.81 -15.17 27.16
CA ILE A 78 -12.99 -15.82 27.75
C ILE A 78 -12.57 -16.83 28.84
N GLU A 79 -11.58 -17.70 28.55
CA GLU A 79 -11.03 -18.64 29.50
C GLU A 79 -10.55 -17.93 30.78
N ARG A 80 -9.73 -16.89 30.63
CA ARG A 80 -9.21 -16.12 31.76
C ARG A 80 -10.32 -15.43 32.54
N MET A 81 -11.33 -14.90 31.89
CA MET A 81 -12.49 -14.29 32.56
C MET A 81 -13.32 -15.34 33.29
N ALA A 82 -13.50 -16.54 32.71
CA ALA A 82 -14.18 -17.65 33.36
C ALA A 82 -13.44 -18.13 34.61
N ASP A 83 -12.12 -18.29 34.54
CA ASP A 83 -11.28 -18.64 35.70
C ASP A 83 -11.39 -17.58 36.80
N MET A 84 -11.40 -16.30 36.44
CA MET A 84 -11.58 -15.21 37.39
C MET A 84 -12.97 -15.20 38.04
N LEU A 85 -14.01 -15.58 37.28
CA LEU A 85 -15.38 -15.74 37.79
C LEU A 85 -15.46 -16.89 38.81
N GLN A 86 -14.88 -18.06 38.49
CA GLN A 86 -14.79 -19.20 39.41
C GLN A 86 -14.00 -18.87 40.66
N ALA A 87 -12.90 -18.13 40.52
CA ALA A 87 -12.08 -17.65 41.62
C ALA A 87 -12.75 -16.52 42.44
N LYS A 88 -13.99 -16.13 42.12
CA LYS A 88 -14.76 -15.04 42.74
C LYS A 88 -14.07 -13.68 42.72
N LYS A 89 -13.15 -13.47 41.73
CA LYS A 89 -12.48 -12.18 41.53
C LYS A 89 -13.34 -11.18 40.77
N LEU A 90 -14.42 -11.64 40.11
CA LEU A 90 -15.42 -10.82 39.41
C LEU A 90 -16.79 -10.93 40.15
N PRO A 91 -16.93 -10.37 41.35
CA PRO A 91 -18.13 -10.55 42.16
C PRO A 91 -19.39 -9.88 41.59
N PHE A 92 -19.23 -9.02 40.62
CA PHE A 92 -20.29 -8.25 39.97
C PHE A 92 -20.86 -8.95 38.71
N LEU A 93 -20.21 -10.02 38.19
CA LEU A 93 -20.70 -10.84 37.09
C LEU A 93 -21.40 -12.11 37.59
N ALA A 94 -22.44 -12.52 36.91
CA ALA A 94 -23.14 -13.78 37.08
C ALA A 94 -22.66 -14.84 36.10
N ASP A 95 -22.57 -14.48 34.79
CA ASP A 95 -22.21 -15.40 33.74
C ASP A 95 -21.51 -14.69 32.58
N ILE A 96 -20.79 -15.46 31.75
CA ILE A 96 -20.09 -15.03 30.54
C ILE A 96 -20.42 -16.02 29.45
N ARG A 97 -20.99 -15.52 28.35
CA ARG A 97 -21.37 -16.35 27.18
C ARG A 97 -20.68 -15.86 25.91
N ASP A 98 -20.22 -16.80 25.11
CA ASP A 98 -19.72 -16.51 23.76
C ASP A 98 -20.85 -16.85 22.76
N GLU A 99 -21.46 -15.83 22.21
CA GLU A 99 -22.51 -15.93 21.19
C GLU A 99 -22.01 -15.52 19.81
N SER A 100 -20.68 -15.47 19.62
CA SER A 100 -20.08 -15.05 18.35
C SER A 100 -20.39 -16.05 17.23
N ALA A 101 -20.78 -15.54 16.06
CA ALA A 101 -20.91 -16.28 14.81
C ALA A 101 -19.91 -15.72 13.79
N GLU A 102 -20.37 -14.98 12.79
CA GLU A 102 -19.50 -14.23 11.87
C GLU A 102 -18.90 -13.00 12.58
N ASP A 103 -19.72 -12.31 13.39
CA ASP A 103 -19.32 -11.16 14.18
C ASP A 103 -19.00 -11.55 15.64
N LEU A 104 -18.11 -10.77 16.26
CA LEU A 104 -17.78 -10.93 17.67
C LEU A 104 -18.96 -10.52 18.54
N ARG A 105 -19.39 -11.43 19.41
CA ARG A 105 -20.45 -11.17 20.39
C ARG A 105 -20.17 -11.93 21.70
N ILE A 106 -19.63 -11.23 22.67
CA ILE A 106 -19.41 -11.77 24.02
C ILE A 106 -20.40 -11.10 24.94
N VAL A 107 -21.25 -11.90 25.57
CA VAL A 107 -22.31 -11.45 26.46
C VAL A 107 -21.86 -11.61 27.90
N LEU A 108 -21.98 -10.54 28.68
CA LEU A 108 -21.62 -10.47 30.09
C LEU A 108 -22.88 -10.17 30.89
N GLU A 109 -23.30 -11.11 31.75
CA GLU A 109 -24.45 -10.96 32.62
C GLU A 109 -24.04 -10.39 33.99
N PRO A 110 -24.63 -9.27 34.42
CA PRO A 110 -24.37 -8.76 35.78
C PRO A 110 -25.14 -9.56 36.83
N LYS A 111 -24.52 -9.71 37.98
CA LYS A 111 -25.14 -10.41 39.12
C LYS A 111 -26.33 -9.63 39.75
N SER A 112 -26.38 -8.34 39.55
CA SER A 112 -27.42 -7.48 40.09
C SER A 112 -27.85 -6.42 39.06
N ARG A 113 -29.15 -6.24 38.92
CA ARG A 113 -29.73 -5.20 38.06
C ARG A 113 -29.50 -3.77 38.53
N ARG A 114 -29.05 -3.61 39.81
CA ARG A 114 -28.75 -2.30 40.41
C ARG A 114 -27.37 -1.77 40.08
N LEU A 115 -26.53 -2.61 39.48
CA LEU A 115 -25.19 -2.20 39.04
C LEU A 115 -25.30 -1.30 37.84
N GLU A 116 -24.46 -0.31 37.75
CA GLU A 116 -24.32 0.53 36.54
C GLU A 116 -23.39 -0.16 35.53
N PRO A 117 -23.78 -0.26 34.26
CA PRO A 117 -22.97 -0.93 33.23
C PRO A 117 -21.55 -0.37 33.12
N GLU A 118 -21.41 0.95 33.25
CA GLU A 118 -20.14 1.66 33.16
C GLU A 118 -19.18 1.24 34.26
N VAL A 119 -19.69 1.09 35.50
CA VAL A 119 -18.89 0.64 36.68
C VAL A 119 -18.41 -0.79 36.49
N VAL A 120 -19.28 -1.66 35.97
CA VAL A 120 -18.93 -3.04 35.64
C VAL A 120 -17.82 -3.10 34.61
N MET A 121 -17.95 -2.34 33.53
CA MET A 121 -16.95 -2.31 32.45
C MET A 121 -15.63 -1.67 32.89
N GLU A 122 -15.65 -0.59 33.67
CA GLU A 122 -14.40 0.00 34.23
C GLU A 122 -13.65 -0.98 35.12
N SER A 123 -14.38 -1.82 35.87
CA SER A 123 -13.78 -2.88 36.68
C SER A 123 -13.18 -3.97 35.78
N LEU A 124 -13.86 -4.36 34.73
CA LEU A 124 -13.38 -5.34 33.77
C LEU A 124 -12.15 -4.85 33.00
N PHE A 125 -12.13 -3.59 32.56
CA PHE A 125 -10.96 -2.99 31.89
C PHE A 125 -9.70 -3.03 32.79
N LYS A 126 -9.83 -2.89 34.10
CA LYS A 126 -8.70 -2.97 35.04
C LYS A 126 -8.22 -4.39 35.30
N LEU A 127 -9.12 -5.38 35.21
CA LEU A 127 -8.84 -6.75 35.64
C LEU A 127 -8.57 -7.71 34.49
N THR A 128 -8.98 -7.35 33.24
CA THR A 128 -8.95 -8.24 32.10
C THR A 128 -8.27 -7.57 30.92
N ASP A 129 -7.99 -8.35 29.86
CA ASP A 129 -7.40 -7.88 28.62
C ASP A 129 -8.44 -7.18 27.69
N LEU A 130 -9.61 -6.79 28.22
CA LEU A 130 -10.56 -5.89 27.54
C LEU A 130 -10.02 -4.46 27.38
N GLU A 131 -9.02 -4.08 28.17
CA GLU A 131 -8.16 -2.92 27.92
C GLU A 131 -6.73 -3.41 27.80
N THR A 132 -6.05 -3.04 26.71
CA THR A 132 -4.64 -3.36 26.51
C THR A 132 -3.85 -2.14 26.08
N ARG A 133 -2.55 -2.16 26.30
CA ARG A 133 -1.64 -1.14 25.80
C ARG A 133 -0.86 -1.67 24.62
N VAL A 134 -1.07 -1.07 23.45
CA VAL A 134 -0.35 -1.38 22.21
C VAL A 134 0.87 -0.46 22.13
N PRO A 135 2.10 -1.01 22.14
CA PRO A 135 3.30 -0.19 22.05
C PRO A 135 3.49 0.36 20.64
N LEU A 136 3.90 1.61 20.54
CA LEU A 136 4.41 2.23 19.33
C LEU A 136 5.93 2.29 19.39
N ASN A 137 6.60 1.74 18.38
CA ASN A 137 8.02 1.89 18.16
C ASN A 137 8.30 1.95 16.67
N LEU A 138 8.49 3.16 16.13
CA LEU A 138 8.78 3.41 14.73
C LEU A 138 10.29 3.22 14.45
N ASN A 139 10.81 2.03 14.79
CA ASN A 139 12.15 1.65 14.41
C ASN A 139 12.13 1.13 12.97
N VAL A 140 12.56 1.97 12.04
CA VAL A 140 12.48 1.76 10.59
C VAL A 140 13.85 1.87 9.94
N LEU A 141 13.98 1.33 8.73
CA LEU A 141 15.17 1.50 7.91
C LEU A 141 15.02 2.75 7.03
N ASP A 142 16.03 3.59 7.01
CA ASP A 142 16.09 4.72 6.06
C ASP A 142 16.37 4.22 4.63
N SER A 143 16.42 5.15 3.65
CA SER A 143 16.73 4.84 2.25
C SER A 143 18.13 4.22 2.06
N HIS A 144 19.01 4.33 3.05
CA HIS A 144 20.37 3.77 3.05
C HIS A 144 20.48 2.45 3.83
N GLY A 145 19.36 1.92 4.30
CA GLY A 145 19.32 0.67 5.08
C GLY A 145 19.79 0.81 6.53
N ARG A 146 19.85 2.04 7.08
CA ARG A 146 20.26 2.26 8.46
C ARG A 146 19.04 2.21 9.38
N PRO A 147 19.07 1.39 10.44
CA PRO A 147 17.97 1.33 11.42
C PRO A 147 18.00 2.58 12.30
N GLY A 148 16.83 3.14 12.56
CA GLY A 148 16.67 4.29 13.45
C GLY A 148 15.21 4.46 13.86
N VAL A 149 15.02 5.10 15.02
CA VAL A 149 13.69 5.51 15.45
C VAL A 149 13.39 6.85 14.81
N MET A 150 12.30 6.91 14.07
CA MET A 150 11.85 8.10 13.36
C MET A 150 10.51 8.57 13.92
N SER A 151 10.28 9.89 13.89
CA SER A 151 8.94 10.44 14.06
C SER A 151 8.03 10.00 12.92
N LEU A 152 6.73 10.07 13.12
CA LEU A 152 5.76 9.77 12.05
C LEU A 152 6.02 10.65 10.80
N ARG A 153 6.33 11.92 11.01
CA ARG A 153 6.65 12.86 9.92
C ARG A 153 7.88 12.44 9.14
N GLU A 154 8.95 12.07 9.81
CA GLU A 154 10.19 11.61 9.17
C GLU A 154 9.97 10.31 8.40
N ALA A 155 9.23 9.36 8.99
CA ALA A 155 8.88 8.11 8.33
C ALA A 155 8.04 8.32 7.06
N LEU A 156 7.03 9.22 7.11
CA LEU A 156 6.22 9.58 5.95
C LEU A 156 7.04 10.28 4.87
N ASN A 157 7.92 11.20 5.24
CA ASN A 157 8.81 11.88 4.31
C ASN A 157 9.79 10.91 3.64
N ALA A 158 10.37 10.00 4.40
CA ALA A 158 11.26 8.97 3.87
C ALA A 158 10.53 8.04 2.89
N TRP A 159 9.30 7.66 3.21
CA TRP A 159 8.46 6.85 2.33
C TRP A 159 8.11 7.57 1.02
N LEU A 160 7.74 8.85 1.10
CA LEU A 160 7.42 9.66 -0.09
C LEU A 160 8.65 9.86 -0.97
N ALA A 161 9.81 10.14 -0.38
CA ALA A 161 11.08 10.26 -1.10
C ALA A 161 11.43 8.95 -1.84
N HIS A 162 11.27 7.81 -1.16
CA HIS A 162 11.47 6.50 -1.77
C HIS A 162 10.47 6.22 -2.91
N ARG A 163 9.19 6.56 -2.73
CA ARG A 163 8.19 6.43 -3.81
C ARG A 163 8.58 7.23 -5.05
N ARG A 164 9.07 8.46 -4.88
CA ARG A 164 9.56 9.30 -5.98
C ARG A 164 10.76 8.67 -6.68
N GLU A 165 11.76 8.20 -5.93
CA GLU A 165 12.92 7.51 -6.51
C GLU A 165 12.51 6.28 -7.32
N VAL A 166 11.63 5.45 -6.79
CA VAL A 166 11.11 4.26 -7.49
C VAL A 166 10.36 4.65 -8.76
N LEU A 167 9.54 5.70 -8.73
CA LEU A 167 8.82 6.22 -9.90
C LEU A 167 9.80 6.62 -11.00
N VAL A 168 10.80 7.43 -10.67
CA VAL A 168 11.82 7.91 -11.63
C VAL A 168 12.61 6.73 -12.20
N ARG A 169 13.06 5.81 -11.35
CA ARG A 169 13.82 4.61 -11.77
C ARG A 169 13.01 3.72 -12.69
N ARG A 170 11.73 3.46 -12.35
CA ARG A 170 10.80 2.67 -13.18
C ARG A 170 10.57 3.33 -14.55
N SER A 171 10.34 4.64 -14.55
CA SER A 171 10.11 5.42 -15.78
C SER A 171 11.36 5.45 -16.67
N SER A 172 12.54 5.67 -16.09
CA SER A 172 13.81 5.62 -16.83
C SER A 172 14.09 4.26 -17.44
N PHE A 173 13.83 3.18 -16.71
CA PHE A 173 13.95 1.83 -17.26
C PHE A 173 12.98 1.59 -18.42
N ARG A 174 11.74 2.06 -18.30
CA ARG A 174 10.75 1.96 -19.38
C ARG A 174 11.17 2.77 -20.61
N LEU A 175 11.71 3.99 -20.42
CA LEU A 175 12.27 4.80 -21.50
C LEU A 175 13.38 4.08 -22.27
N GLY A 176 14.30 3.42 -21.56
CA GLY A 176 15.33 2.61 -22.23
C GLY A 176 14.76 1.48 -23.09
N LYS A 177 13.71 0.81 -22.57
CA LYS A 177 12.99 -0.23 -23.35
C LYS A 177 12.28 0.34 -24.58
N ILE A 178 11.64 1.50 -24.46
CA ILE A 178 10.98 2.19 -25.55
C ILE A 178 11.99 2.61 -26.62
N ALA A 179 13.12 3.19 -26.21
CA ALA A 179 14.17 3.60 -27.13
C ALA A 179 14.71 2.42 -27.95
N SER A 180 15.03 1.29 -27.30
CA SER A 180 15.47 0.08 -28.00
C SER A 180 14.40 -0.47 -28.96
N ARG A 181 13.12 -0.40 -28.57
CA ARG A 181 12.03 -0.86 -29.44
C ARG A 181 11.80 0.07 -30.62
N LEU A 182 11.87 1.39 -30.43
CA LEU A 182 11.76 2.38 -31.49
C LEU A 182 12.91 2.23 -32.50
N GLU A 183 14.14 1.99 -32.05
CA GLU A 183 15.28 1.72 -32.93
C GLU A 183 14.98 0.55 -33.87
N VAL A 184 14.48 -0.57 -33.35
CA VAL A 184 14.11 -1.73 -34.16
C VAL A 184 12.97 -1.42 -35.14
N LEU A 185 11.93 -0.70 -34.67
CA LEU A 185 10.79 -0.32 -35.51
C LEU A 185 11.18 0.60 -36.67
N GLU A 186 12.12 1.52 -36.43
CA GLU A 186 12.67 2.36 -37.50
C GLU A 186 13.38 1.54 -38.56
N GLY A 187 14.18 0.55 -38.18
CA GLY A 187 14.77 -0.42 -39.09
C GLY A 187 13.73 -1.16 -39.92
N TYR A 188 12.65 -1.62 -39.32
CA TYR A 188 11.56 -2.29 -40.03
C TYR A 188 10.87 -1.38 -41.05
N LEU A 189 10.63 -0.12 -40.70
CA LEU A 189 10.01 0.83 -41.65
C LEU A 189 10.89 1.09 -42.87
N VAL A 190 12.21 1.10 -42.71
CA VAL A 190 13.14 1.19 -43.86
C VAL A 190 13.00 -0.01 -44.79
N VAL A 191 12.84 -1.23 -44.24
CA VAL A 191 12.61 -2.44 -45.05
C VAL A 191 11.31 -2.35 -45.84
N TYR A 192 10.21 -1.90 -45.21
CA TYR A 192 8.91 -1.77 -45.90
C TYR A 192 8.96 -0.78 -47.05
N LEU A 193 9.75 0.29 -46.97
CA LEU A 193 9.91 1.28 -48.03
C LEU A 193 10.78 0.78 -49.17
N ASN A 194 11.71 -0.17 -48.92
CA ASN A 194 12.73 -0.63 -49.87
C ASN A 194 12.78 -2.15 -49.97
N LEU A 195 11.63 -2.81 -49.97
CA LEU A 195 11.51 -4.26 -49.81
C LEU A 195 12.30 -5.06 -50.87
N ASP A 196 12.16 -4.69 -52.12
CA ASP A 196 12.81 -5.40 -53.24
C ASP A 196 14.33 -5.30 -53.16
N GLU A 197 14.86 -4.12 -52.81
CA GLU A 197 16.29 -3.88 -52.67
C GLU A 197 16.86 -4.64 -51.48
N VAL A 198 16.15 -4.67 -50.35
CA VAL A 198 16.54 -5.43 -49.15
C VAL A 198 16.59 -6.93 -49.43
N ILE A 199 15.61 -7.47 -50.15
CA ILE A 199 15.57 -8.88 -50.56
C ILE A 199 16.74 -9.20 -51.51
N ALA A 200 17.04 -8.31 -52.49
CA ALA A 200 18.18 -8.50 -53.40
C ALA A 200 19.50 -8.55 -52.59
N ILE A 201 19.72 -7.61 -51.67
CA ILE A 201 20.92 -7.60 -50.84
C ILE A 201 21.05 -8.89 -50.01
N ILE A 202 19.95 -9.34 -49.39
CA ILE A 202 19.99 -10.58 -48.57
C ILE A 202 20.34 -11.82 -49.40
N ARG A 203 19.93 -11.86 -50.70
CA ARG A 203 20.16 -13.00 -51.57
C ARG A 203 21.53 -13.00 -52.24
N GLU A 204 22.08 -11.82 -52.56
CA GLU A 204 23.23 -11.66 -53.45
C GLU A 204 24.51 -11.27 -52.72
N ALA A 205 24.43 -10.63 -51.57
CA ALA A 205 25.61 -10.15 -50.85
C ALA A 205 26.28 -11.27 -50.04
N GLU A 206 27.62 -11.33 -50.09
CA GLU A 206 28.41 -12.22 -49.24
C GLU A 206 28.25 -11.91 -47.75
N ASN A 207 28.10 -10.61 -47.43
CA ASN A 207 27.80 -10.14 -46.05
C ASN A 207 26.58 -9.23 -46.04
N PRO A 208 25.36 -9.78 -45.97
CA PRO A 208 24.14 -8.99 -46.06
C PRO A 208 24.04 -7.94 -44.96
N ARG A 209 24.50 -8.24 -43.71
CA ARG A 209 24.47 -7.32 -42.57
C ARG A 209 25.27 -6.04 -42.87
N ALA A 210 26.53 -6.19 -43.24
CA ALA A 210 27.38 -5.05 -43.52
C ALA A 210 26.83 -4.20 -44.69
N ARG A 211 26.29 -4.87 -45.72
CA ARG A 211 25.73 -4.20 -46.88
C ARG A 211 24.44 -3.44 -46.58
N LEU A 212 23.55 -3.97 -45.71
CA LEU A 212 22.37 -3.28 -45.24
C LEU A 212 22.71 -2.05 -44.40
N MET A 213 23.69 -2.17 -43.51
CA MET A 213 24.19 -1.06 -42.68
C MET A 213 24.75 0.07 -43.54
N GLU A 214 25.58 -0.26 -44.54
CA GLU A 214 26.20 0.72 -45.43
C GLU A 214 25.14 1.41 -46.34
N ARG A 215 24.22 0.63 -46.89
CA ARG A 215 23.25 1.11 -47.89
C ARG A 215 22.13 1.98 -47.30
N PHE A 216 21.65 1.65 -46.11
CA PHE A 216 20.50 2.27 -45.46
C PHE A 216 20.87 3.02 -44.18
N GLU A 217 22.16 3.17 -43.87
CA GLU A 217 22.67 3.84 -42.67
C GLU A 217 22.08 3.25 -41.38
N LEU A 218 21.90 1.92 -41.35
CA LEU A 218 21.30 1.20 -40.21
C LEU A 218 22.30 0.91 -39.11
N THR A 219 21.83 0.87 -37.90
CA THR A 219 22.60 0.34 -36.78
C THR A 219 22.74 -1.20 -36.85
N GLU A 220 23.72 -1.73 -36.16
CA GLU A 220 23.91 -3.19 -36.07
C GLU A 220 22.67 -3.90 -35.51
N THR A 221 22.02 -3.29 -34.50
CA THR A 221 20.77 -3.77 -33.89
C THR A 221 19.64 -3.84 -34.93
N GLN A 222 19.48 -2.80 -35.73
CA GLN A 222 18.48 -2.73 -36.81
C GLN A 222 18.75 -3.77 -37.88
N ALA A 223 19.99 -3.88 -38.35
CA ALA A 223 20.37 -4.84 -39.38
C ALA A 223 20.14 -6.30 -38.92
N ASN A 224 20.50 -6.63 -37.70
CA ASN A 224 20.23 -7.98 -37.14
C ASN A 224 18.72 -8.24 -37.03
N ALA A 225 17.95 -7.27 -36.52
CA ALA A 225 16.49 -7.40 -36.41
C ALA A 225 15.82 -7.61 -37.78
N ILE A 226 16.33 -6.97 -38.84
CA ILE A 226 15.86 -7.16 -40.22
C ILE A 226 16.16 -8.57 -40.71
N LEU A 227 17.37 -9.09 -40.49
CA LEU A 227 17.75 -10.42 -40.91
C LEU A 227 16.98 -11.53 -40.16
N ASP A 228 16.62 -11.29 -38.91
CA ASP A 228 15.81 -12.19 -38.10
C ASP A 228 14.30 -12.08 -38.37
N MET A 229 13.87 -11.17 -39.27
CA MET A 229 12.46 -10.93 -39.53
C MET A 229 11.84 -12.14 -40.25
N ARG A 230 10.66 -12.53 -39.81
CA ARG A 230 9.89 -13.59 -40.49
C ARG A 230 9.23 -13.06 -41.78
N LEU A 231 9.26 -13.82 -42.85
CA LEU A 231 8.67 -13.44 -44.15
C LEU A 231 7.18 -13.07 -44.05
N ARG A 232 6.43 -13.68 -43.14
CA ARG A 232 5.01 -13.35 -42.92
C ARG A 232 4.80 -11.93 -42.39
N SER A 233 5.78 -11.34 -41.70
CA SER A 233 5.74 -10.00 -41.14
C SER A 233 5.77 -8.92 -42.20
N LEU A 234 6.11 -9.27 -43.46
CA LEU A 234 6.16 -8.37 -44.60
C LEU A 234 4.79 -8.04 -45.23
N ARG A 235 3.71 -8.47 -44.55
CA ARG A 235 2.34 -8.17 -45.03
C ARG A 235 1.97 -6.70 -44.74
N ARG A 236 1.20 -6.09 -45.68
CA ARG A 236 0.73 -4.70 -45.60
C ARG A 236 -0.07 -4.36 -44.33
N LEU A 237 -0.78 -5.33 -43.75
CA LEU A 237 -1.50 -5.16 -42.51
C LEU A 237 -0.57 -4.98 -41.27
N GLU A 238 0.61 -5.61 -41.30
CA GLU A 238 1.59 -5.48 -40.24
C GLU A 238 2.34 -4.15 -40.31
N GLU A 239 2.53 -3.57 -41.52
CA GLU A 239 3.08 -2.22 -41.66
C GLU A 239 2.22 -1.16 -40.94
N MET A 240 0.90 -1.23 -41.07
CA MET A 240 0.00 -0.30 -40.38
C MET A 240 0.06 -0.50 -38.85
N ALA A 241 0.16 -1.75 -38.39
CA ALA A 241 0.31 -2.06 -36.98
C ALA A 241 1.62 -1.49 -36.40
N LEU A 242 2.75 -1.64 -37.12
CA LEU A 242 4.05 -1.08 -36.74
C LEU A 242 4.05 0.45 -36.67
N LYS A 243 3.42 1.12 -37.66
CA LYS A 243 3.25 2.58 -37.61
C LYS A 243 2.42 3.05 -36.44
N THR A 244 1.38 2.31 -36.08
CA THR A 244 0.54 2.60 -34.92
C THR A 244 1.31 2.38 -33.63
N GLU A 245 2.03 1.26 -33.51
CA GLU A 245 2.91 0.97 -32.36
C GLU A 245 3.96 2.07 -32.19
N ARG A 246 4.63 2.46 -33.27
CA ARG A 246 5.63 3.54 -33.23
C ARG A 246 5.03 4.84 -32.70
N LYS A 247 3.84 5.23 -33.20
CA LYS A 247 3.15 6.44 -32.74
C LYS A 247 2.82 6.39 -31.25
N GLN A 248 2.34 5.24 -30.76
CA GLN A 248 2.03 5.04 -29.34
C GLN A 248 3.29 5.11 -28.47
N LEU A 249 4.38 4.48 -28.91
CA LEU A 249 5.64 4.49 -28.16
C LEU A 249 6.29 5.88 -28.13
N ILE A 250 6.17 6.68 -29.18
CA ILE A 250 6.65 8.07 -29.19
C ILE A 250 5.85 8.90 -28.18
N ALA A 251 4.52 8.78 -28.16
CA ALA A 251 3.68 9.50 -27.21
C ALA A 251 4.00 9.08 -25.77
N GLU A 252 4.18 7.77 -25.51
CA GLU A 252 4.60 7.26 -24.19
C GLU A 252 6.01 7.77 -23.81
N GLN A 253 6.94 7.84 -24.76
CA GLN A 253 8.28 8.38 -24.56
C GLN A 253 8.26 9.85 -24.15
N GLU A 254 7.45 10.67 -24.83
CA GLU A 254 7.28 12.09 -24.51
C GLU A 254 6.70 12.27 -23.11
N GLU A 255 5.63 11.52 -22.76
CA GLU A 255 5.01 11.55 -21.43
C GLU A 255 6.00 11.17 -20.32
N LEU A 256 6.72 10.05 -20.51
CA LEU A 256 7.67 9.58 -19.51
C LEU A 256 8.91 10.49 -19.39
N THR A 257 9.35 11.08 -20.49
CA THR A 257 10.47 12.04 -20.48
C THR A 257 10.08 13.29 -19.70
N ALA A 258 8.89 13.85 -19.93
CA ALA A 258 8.36 14.97 -19.15
C ALA A 258 8.25 14.61 -17.67
N LEU A 259 7.75 13.41 -17.34
CA LEU A 259 7.62 12.92 -15.97
C LEU A 259 8.98 12.81 -15.26
N VAL A 260 10.02 12.31 -15.93
CA VAL A 260 11.35 12.16 -15.32
C VAL A 260 11.99 13.52 -15.06
N CYS A 261 11.74 14.51 -15.93
CA CYS A 261 12.36 15.85 -15.83
C CYS A 261 11.62 16.80 -14.88
N ASP A 262 10.31 16.61 -14.64
CA ASP A 262 9.48 17.56 -13.88
C ASP A 262 9.05 16.94 -12.53
N GLU A 263 9.57 17.53 -11.47
CA GLU A 263 9.22 17.12 -10.09
C GLU A 263 7.73 17.33 -9.78
N THR A 264 7.09 18.33 -10.35
CA THR A 264 5.67 18.62 -10.13
C THR A 264 4.80 17.49 -10.71
N LEU A 265 5.12 17.02 -11.92
CA LEU A 265 4.45 15.90 -12.53
C LEU A 265 4.66 14.59 -11.76
N GLN A 266 5.87 14.38 -11.19
CA GLN A 266 6.16 13.23 -10.33
C GLN A 266 5.23 13.21 -9.12
N TRP A 267 5.08 14.34 -8.43
CA TRP A 267 4.19 14.44 -7.27
C TRP A 267 2.71 14.30 -7.63
N GLN A 268 2.29 14.83 -8.76
CA GLN A 268 0.93 14.63 -9.25
C GLN A 268 0.64 13.14 -9.50
N ARG A 269 1.58 12.45 -10.15
CA ARG A 269 1.47 11.00 -10.42
C ARG A 269 1.42 10.18 -9.14
N ILE A 270 2.32 10.45 -8.18
CA ILE A 270 2.34 9.78 -6.87
C ILE A 270 1.04 10.05 -6.12
N THR A 271 0.51 11.27 -6.17
CA THR A 271 -0.76 11.62 -5.52
C THR A 271 -1.94 10.86 -6.12
N GLY A 272 -1.96 10.66 -7.43
CA GLY A 272 -2.93 9.80 -8.10
C GLY A 272 -2.84 8.36 -7.61
N GLU A 273 -1.65 7.75 -7.68
CA GLU A 273 -1.39 6.36 -7.25
C GLU A 273 -1.69 6.08 -5.76
N ILE A 274 -1.76 7.11 -4.91
CA ILE A 274 -2.12 6.95 -3.49
C ILE A 274 -3.64 7.05 -3.28
N ARG A 275 -4.36 7.72 -4.19
CA ARG A 275 -5.82 7.88 -4.08
C ARG A 275 -6.61 6.68 -4.59
N ASP A 276 -6.05 5.98 -5.59
CA ASP A 276 -6.59 4.74 -6.15
C ASP A 276 -6.33 3.54 -5.22
#